data_5345a15ab98a824d4c194d540f76be05
#
_entry.id   5345a15ab98a824d4c194d540f76be05
#
_cell.length_a   1.000
_cell.length_b   1.000
_cell.length_c   1.000
_cell.angle_alpha   90.00
_cell.angle_beta   90.00
_cell.angle_gamma   90.00
#
_symmetry.space_group_name_H-M   'P 1'
#
loop_
_entity.id
_entity.type
_entity.pdbx_description
1 polymer ?
#
loop_
_entity_poly.entity_id
_entity_poly.type
_entity_poly.pdbx_seq_one_letter_code
_entity_poly.pdbx_strand_id
1 'polypeptide(L)'
;RIKSPSYAVVEQHESPVATAYHFDFYRFNDPQEWEDAGFRDLFACPGLKLVEWPDKAAGLLPRPDLRIVIEPVAQDQRLVRIKAVSAMGHYWLSLLTDSADEPSFEATAPSVFQGGACS
;
A
#
# COMPACT_ATOMS: atom_id res chain seq x y z
N ARG A 1 9.67 7.26 -12.74
CA ARG A 1 9.26 5.86 -12.75
C ARG A 1 9.32 5.29 -11.33
N ILE A 2 8.22 4.76 -10.90
CA ILE A 2 8.10 4.19 -9.56
C ILE A 2 8.49 2.72 -9.62
N LYS A 3 9.39 2.31 -8.74
CA LYS A 3 9.83 0.92 -8.62
C LYS A 3 9.66 0.48 -7.16
N SER A 4 9.56 -0.82 -6.96
CA SER A 4 9.63 -1.37 -5.60
C SER A 4 10.99 -1.07 -4.97
N PRO A 5 11.03 -0.82 -3.66
CA PRO A 5 12.32 -0.61 -2.97
C PRO A 5 13.21 -1.85 -3.10
N SER A 6 14.46 -1.63 -3.49
CA SER A 6 15.42 -2.73 -3.69
C SER A 6 16.28 -2.98 -2.45
N TYR A 7 16.66 -1.94 -1.76
CA TYR A 7 17.55 -2.01 -0.60
C TYR A 7 16.94 -1.41 0.65
N ALA A 8 16.22 -0.28 0.48
CA ALA A 8 15.49 0.34 1.58
C ALA A 8 14.13 -0.32 1.71
N VAL A 9 13.61 -0.37 2.94
CA VAL A 9 12.26 -0.89 3.20
C VAL A 9 11.20 0.11 2.74
N VAL A 10 11.51 1.39 2.69
CA VAL A 10 10.57 2.43 2.30
C VAL A 10 11.21 3.40 1.30
N GLU A 11 10.43 3.79 0.30
CA GLU A 11 10.79 4.88 -0.61
C GLU A 11 9.68 5.91 -0.61
N GLN A 12 10.08 7.18 -0.60
CA GLN A 12 9.15 8.30 -0.65
C GLN A 12 9.13 8.88 -2.06
N HIS A 13 7.93 9.05 -2.59
CA HIS A 13 7.72 9.65 -3.90
C HIS A 13 6.86 10.89 -3.75
N GLU A 14 7.38 12.04 -4.17
CA GLU A 14 6.67 13.30 -4.08
C GLU A 14 6.16 13.74 -5.45
N SER A 15 4.97 14.31 -5.46
CA SER A 15 4.39 14.95 -6.62
C SER A 15 3.76 16.27 -6.21
N PRO A 16 3.40 17.16 -7.17
CA PRO A 16 2.75 18.42 -6.82
C PRO A 16 1.42 18.25 -6.07
N VAL A 17 0.78 17.09 -6.17
CA VAL A 17 -0.54 16.86 -5.58
C VAL A 17 -0.51 16.01 -4.32
N ALA A 18 0.49 15.15 -4.15
CA ALA A 18 0.53 14.26 -3.00
C ALA A 18 1.91 13.62 -2.82
N THR A 19 2.13 13.12 -1.61
CA THR A 19 3.29 12.29 -1.30
C THR A 19 2.82 10.85 -1.19
N ALA A 20 3.61 9.91 -1.72
CA ALA A 20 3.37 8.49 -1.57
C ALA A 20 4.58 7.84 -0.91
N TYR A 21 4.30 6.92 0.01
CA TYR A 21 5.32 6.12 0.68
C TYR A 21 5.13 4.67 0.25
N HIS A 22 6.16 4.08 -0.34
CA HIS A 22 6.13 2.71 -0.80
C HIS A 22 6.98 1.85 0.14
N PHE A 23 6.33 0.95 0.86
CA PHE A 23 6.96 0.04 1.80
C PHE A 23 7.03 -1.35 1.20
N ASP A 24 8.17 -2.01 1.35
CA ASP A 24 8.34 -3.41 0.98
C ASP A 24 8.92 -4.16 2.17
N PHE A 25 8.10 -4.97 2.82
CA PHE A 25 8.47 -5.72 4.02
C PHE A 25 8.96 -7.13 3.73
N TYR A 26 9.27 -7.45 2.47
CA TYR A 26 9.70 -8.80 2.12
C TYR A 26 10.87 -9.29 2.98
N ARG A 27 11.84 -8.42 3.27
CA ARG A 27 13.03 -8.75 4.06
C ARG A 27 12.90 -8.39 5.54
N PHE A 28 11.71 -8.02 5.95
CA PHE A 28 11.45 -7.59 7.33
C PHE A 28 11.31 -8.83 8.22
N ASN A 29 12.17 -8.96 9.23
CA ASN A 29 12.21 -10.16 10.06
C ASN A 29 11.98 -9.91 11.55
N ASP A 30 12.16 -8.68 12.01
CA ASP A 30 12.17 -8.36 13.44
C ASP A 30 11.28 -7.16 13.72
N PRO A 31 10.26 -7.31 14.62
CA PRO A 31 9.41 -6.18 15.02
C PRO A 31 10.20 -4.98 15.55
N GLN A 32 11.40 -5.19 16.10
CA GLN A 32 12.24 -4.09 16.56
C GLN A 32 12.67 -3.17 15.42
N GLU A 33 12.83 -3.70 14.21
CA GLU A 33 13.15 -2.90 13.03
C GLU A 33 12.06 -1.84 12.77
N TRP A 34 10.81 -2.16 13.07
CA TRP A 34 9.69 -1.22 12.93
C TRP A 34 9.90 0.01 13.81
N GLU A 35 10.25 -0.22 15.08
CA GLU A 35 10.46 0.88 16.03
C GLU A 35 11.73 1.68 15.67
N ASP A 36 12.81 0.99 15.36
CA ASP A 36 14.10 1.62 15.08
C ASP A 36 14.06 2.47 13.81
N ALA A 37 13.27 2.07 12.83
CA ALA A 37 13.17 2.78 11.56
C ALA A 37 12.15 3.94 11.58
N GLY A 38 11.37 4.07 12.65
CA GLY A 38 10.39 5.15 12.74
C GLY A 38 9.20 5.00 11.81
N PHE A 39 8.85 3.77 11.41
CA PHE A 39 7.76 3.54 10.48
C PHE A 39 6.41 3.99 11.01
N ARG A 40 6.19 3.91 12.32
CA ARG A 40 4.95 4.39 12.93
C ARG A 40 4.70 5.85 12.59
N ASP A 41 5.73 6.68 12.67
CA ASP A 41 5.62 8.10 12.36
C ASP A 41 5.35 8.32 10.88
N LEU A 42 5.95 7.53 10.01
CA LEU A 42 5.69 7.62 8.57
C LEU A 42 4.25 7.27 8.23
N PHE A 43 3.68 6.26 8.88
CA PHE A 43 2.27 5.91 8.68
C PHE A 43 1.33 6.99 9.20
N ALA A 44 1.75 7.77 10.18
CA ALA A 44 0.97 8.89 10.68
C ALA A 44 1.03 10.13 9.79
N CYS A 45 2.01 10.22 8.90
CA CYS A 45 2.14 11.36 8.00
C CYS A 45 1.05 11.34 6.92
N PRO A 46 0.63 12.54 6.44
CA PRO A 46 -0.29 12.61 5.31
C PRO A 46 0.33 11.98 4.07
N GLY A 47 -0.49 11.36 3.25
CA GLY A 47 -0.05 10.78 2.01
C GLY A 47 -0.49 9.34 1.85
N LEU A 48 -0.29 8.81 0.67
CA LEU A 48 -0.64 7.45 0.32
C LEU A 48 0.45 6.51 0.80
N LYS A 49 0.07 5.41 1.45
CA LYS A 49 1.01 4.36 1.84
C LYS A 49 0.67 3.10 1.07
N LEU A 50 1.61 2.66 0.25
CA LEU A 50 1.53 1.42 -0.51
C LEU A 50 2.43 0.40 0.18
N VAL A 51 1.87 -0.75 0.54
CA VAL A 51 2.60 -1.75 1.32
C VAL A 51 2.61 -3.08 0.59
N GLU A 52 3.82 -3.59 0.32
CA GLU A 52 4.05 -4.94 -0.18
C GLU A 52 4.46 -5.84 0.98
N TRP A 53 4.00 -7.08 0.96
CA TRP A 53 4.28 -8.08 2.00
C TRP A 53 3.83 -7.63 3.39
N PRO A 54 2.56 -7.18 3.54
CA PRO A 54 2.08 -6.67 4.82
C PRO A 54 2.10 -7.71 5.93
N ASP A 55 1.99 -9.00 5.60
CA ASP A 55 1.98 -10.07 6.60
C ASP A 55 3.31 -10.15 7.36
N LYS A 56 4.40 -9.69 6.77
CA LYS A 56 5.70 -9.66 7.45
C LYS A 56 5.72 -8.68 8.62
N ALA A 57 4.84 -7.69 8.61
CA ALA A 57 4.69 -6.72 9.69
C ALA A 57 3.33 -6.85 10.37
N ALA A 58 2.77 -8.06 10.41
CA ALA A 58 1.47 -8.32 11.01
C ALA A 58 1.45 -7.88 12.47
N GLY A 59 0.37 -7.21 12.87
CA GLY A 59 0.23 -6.68 14.21
C GLY A 59 0.89 -5.32 14.44
N LEU A 60 1.73 -4.86 13.52
CA LEU A 60 2.39 -3.56 13.61
C LEU A 60 1.74 -2.51 12.72
N LEU A 61 1.16 -2.92 11.60
CA LEU A 61 0.54 -2.02 10.66
C LEU A 61 -0.83 -1.56 11.15
N PRO A 62 -1.22 -0.31 10.85
CA PRO A 62 -2.60 0.11 11.07
C PRO A 62 -3.52 -0.63 10.11
N ARG A 63 -4.83 -0.48 10.35
CA ARG A 63 -5.83 -1.09 9.47
C ARG A 63 -5.75 -0.44 8.07
N PRO A 64 -5.65 -1.22 6.99
CA PRO A 64 -5.62 -0.65 5.65
C PRO A 64 -6.98 -0.11 5.23
N ASP A 65 -6.98 0.81 4.27
CA ASP A 65 -8.23 1.25 3.63
C ASP A 65 -8.65 0.29 2.53
N LEU A 66 -7.69 -0.19 1.74
CA LEU A 66 -7.90 -1.17 0.70
C LEU A 66 -6.91 -2.32 0.85
N ARG A 67 -7.38 -3.52 0.57
CA ARG A 67 -6.52 -4.70 0.44
C ARG A 67 -6.59 -5.20 -0.99
N ILE A 68 -5.43 -5.34 -1.61
CA ILE A 68 -5.32 -5.74 -3.00
C ILE A 68 -4.60 -7.09 -3.05
N VAL A 69 -5.22 -8.06 -3.72
CA VAL A 69 -4.63 -9.38 -3.94
C VAL A 69 -4.45 -9.56 -5.44
N ILE A 70 -3.24 -9.91 -5.85
CA ILE A 70 -2.90 -10.11 -7.24
C ILE A 70 -2.48 -11.57 -7.41
N GLU A 71 -3.17 -12.29 -8.28
CA GLU A 71 -2.92 -13.70 -8.51
C GLU A 71 -2.65 -13.97 -9.99
N PRO A 72 -1.62 -14.75 -10.34
CA PRO A 72 -1.46 -15.22 -11.70
C PRO A 72 -2.54 -16.26 -12.02
N VAL A 73 -3.27 -16.08 -13.11
CA VAL A 73 -4.31 -17.01 -13.52
C VAL A 73 -4.01 -17.70 -14.84
N ALA A 74 -3.18 -17.09 -15.67
CA ALA A 74 -2.73 -17.64 -16.93
C ALA A 74 -1.44 -16.94 -17.35
N GLN A 75 -0.80 -17.41 -18.42
CA GLN A 75 0.37 -16.72 -18.94
C GLN A 75 -0.04 -15.30 -19.34
N ASP A 76 0.72 -14.32 -18.83
CA ASP A 76 0.51 -12.89 -19.09
C ASP A 76 -0.80 -12.33 -18.54
N GLN A 77 -1.49 -13.06 -17.67
CA GLN A 77 -2.72 -12.59 -17.05
C GLN A 77 -2.63 -12.64 -15.53
N ARG A 78 -3.24 -11.65 -14.91
CA ARG A 78 -3.34 -11.55 -13.45
C ARG A 78 -4.78 -11.26 -13.06
N LEU A 79 -5.23 -11.90 -12.00
CA LEU A 79 -6.50 -11.57 -11.37
C LEU A 79 -6.23 -10.61 -10.22
N VAL A 80 -6.90 -9.46 -10.22
CA VAL A 80 -6.77 -8.48 -9.15
C VAL A 80 -8.08 -8.44 -8.38
N ARG A 81 -7.98 -8.67 -7.08
CA ARG A 81 -9.12 -8.55 -6.17
C ARG A 81 -8.86 -7.38 -5.24
N ILE A 82 -9.83 -6.49 -5.15
CA ILE A 82 -9.74 -5.31 -4.29
C ILE A 82 -10.84 -5.39 -3.26
N LYS A 83 -10.46 -5.38 -1.99
CA LYS A 83 -11.39 -5.38 -0.88
C LYS A 83 -11.29 -4.08 -0.11
N ALA A 84 -12.40 -3.38 0.04
CA ALA A 84 -12.49 -2.23 0.91
C ALA A 84 -12.55 -2.69 2.36
N VAL A 85 -11.73 -2.09 3.22
CA VAL A 85 -11.66 -2.45 4.63
C VAL A 85 -12.18 -1.32 5.52
N SER A 86 -11.96 -0.08 5.14
CA SER A 86 -12.42 1.11 5.88
C SER A 86 -13.49 1.86 5.10
N ALA A 87 -14.12 2.83 5.75
CA ALA A 87 -15.08 3.71 5.08
C ALA A 87 -14.42 4.47 3.91
N MET A 88 -13.18 4.94 4.10
CA MET A 88 -12.43 5.60 3.04
C MET A 88 -12.14 4.63 1.89
N GLY A 89 -11.81 3.39 2.21
CA GLY A 89 -11.59 2.35 1.20
C GLY A 89 -12.86 2.06 0.39
N HIS A 90 -14.02 2.01 1.05
CA HIS A 90 -15.30 1.86 0.36
C HIS A 90 -15.58 3.03 -0.59
N TYR A 91 -15.27 4.24 -0.17
CA TYR A 91 -15.40 5.41 -1.02
C TYR A 91 -14.51 5.32 -2.25
N TRP A 92 -13.23 4.99 -2.06
CA TRP A 92 -12.29 4.83 -3.16
C TRP A 92 -12.73 3.74 -4.14
N LEU A 93 -13.19 2.62 -3.60
CA LEU A 93 -13.65 1.51 -4.44
C LEU A 93 -14.86 1.91 -5.27
N SER A 94 -15.78 2.70 -4.71
CA SER A 94 -16.93 3.19 -5.45
C SER A 94 -16.52 4.09 -6.63
N LEU A 95 -15.50 4.91 -6.44
CA LEU A 95 -14.98 5.75 -7.53
C LEU A 95 -14.40 4.91 -8.66
N LEU A 96 -13.71 3.83 -8.33
CA LEU A 96 -13.12 2.92 -9.32
C LEU A 96 -14.19 2.15 -10.08
N THR A 97 -15.25 1.73 -9.43
CA THR A 97 -16.34 0.97 -10.08
C THR A 97 -17.26 1.87 -10.88
N ASP A 98 -17.41 3.14 -10.50
CA ASP A 98 -18.22 4.12 -11.23
C ASP A 98 -17.55 4.57 -12.52
N SER A 99 -16.24 4.47 -12.64
CA SER A 99 -15.55 4.75 -13.88
C SER A 99 -15.66 3.55 -14.83
N ALA A 100 -16.83 3.21 -15.08
CA ALA A 100 -17.52 2.42 -16.09
C ALA A 100 -16.84 1.23 -16.76
N ASP A 101 -15.59 1.22 -17.00
CA ASP A 101 -14.94 0.12 -17.67
C ASP A 101 -13.96 -0.54 -16.74
N GLU A 102 -13.80 -1.85 -16.88
CA GLU A 102 -12.91 -2.60 -16.05
C GLU A 102 -11.55 -1.92 -15.99
N PRO A 103 -11.17 -1.38 -14.85
CA PRO A 103 -9.85 -0.82 -14.72
C PRO A 103 -8.82 -1.92 -14.85
N SER A 104 -7.93 -1.79 -15.82
CA SER A 104 -6.77 -2.65 -15.83
C SER A 104 -5.78 -2.10 -14.83
N PHE A 105 -5.68 -2.75 -13.68
CA PHE A 105 -4.72 -2.37 -12.68
C PHE A 105 -3.44 -3.18 -12.85
N GLU A 106 -2.34 -2.49 -13.00
CA GLU A 106 -1.04 -3.07 -12.72
C GLU A 106 -0.62 -2.59 -11.33
N ALA A 107 -1.30 -3.10 -10.31
CA ALA A 107 -0.95 -2.79 -8.95
C ALA A 107 0.10 -3.79 -8.44
N THR A 108 1.18 -3.29 -7.90
CA THR A 108 2.24 -4.12 -7.32
C THR A 108 2.18 -4.13 -5.81
N ALA A 109 1.41 -3.24 -5.21
CA ALA A 109 1.27 -3.15 -3.76
C ALA A 109 -0.02 -3.80 -3.30
N PRO A 110 0.02 -4.78 -2.37
CA PRO A 110 -1.17 -5.50 -1.93
C PRO A 110 -2.03 -4.73 -0.93
N SER A 111 -1.55 -3.65 -0.36
CA SER A 111 -2.32 -2.88 0.62
C SER A 111 -2.07 -1.40 0.45
N VAL A 112 -3.14 -0.62 0.64
CA VAL A 112 -3.11 0.83 0.50
C VAL A 112 -3.59 1.47 1.79
N PHE A 113 -2.82 2.41 2.30
CA PHE A 113 -3.10 3.13 3.54
C PHE A 113 -3.07 4.63 3.30
N GLN A 114 -3.92 5.36 4.02
CA GLN A 114 -3.85 6.80 4.09
C GLN A 114 -3.59 7.22 5.53
N GLY A 115 -2.57 8.01 5.78
CA GLY A 115 -2.21 8.44 7.11
C GLY A 115 -2.84 9.77 7.51
N GLY A 116 -2.75 10.05 8.80
CA GLY A 116 -3.18 11.32 9.37
C GLY A 116 -2.11 12.40 9.23
N ALA A 117 -2.15 13.37 10.14
CA ALA A 117 -1.17 14.44 10.14
C ALA A 117 0.20 13.95 10.63
N CYS A 118 1.22 14.37 9.95
CA CYS A 118 2.60 14.12 10.35
C CYS A 118 2.97 15.10 11.47
N SER A 119 3.48 14.57 12.54
CA SER A 119 3.92 15.40 13.66
C SER A 119 5.37 15.82 13.49
#